data_4b9a9a1b3bd51f4cf413d77ed7b4dd77
#
_entry.id   4b9a9a1b3bd51f4cf413d77ed7b4dd77
#
_cell.length_a   1.000
_cell.length_b   1.000
_cell.length_c   1.000
_cell.angle_alpha   90.00
_cell.angle_beta   90.00
_cell.angle_gamma   90.00
#
_symmetry.space_group_name_H-M   'P 1'
#
loop_
_entity.id
_entity.type
_entity.pdbx_description
1 polymer ?
#
loop_
_entity_poly.entity_id
_entity_poly.type
_entity_poly.pdbx_seq_one_letter_code
_entity_poly.pdbx_strand_id
1 'polypeptide(L)'
;MKVGIDSISIDLPKIHLPIQTLAVNRDIEPDKLIKGLGLQKMSFPDVHNDVVTFAANTVFKLLQQEQINPQEIARIYVGTESSVDSSKPIASYITALLEQHYGAGTFRKCDTLDMTFACIGAVDALQTTLDFIRLNPTKKAIVVATDNAKYDLNSSGEYTQGAGAIAMLITANPRLLAFSNEVGISADGVFDFFKPRRNFTKNEILNTTDNPEWFGILENEISIYKEQPVFDGHYSNECYINRTSEAYFNFKELTNKTESIYKNWENVLMHLPYCFQARRTFVEIYAKENQLTEEIKVIAKSEDYLDFVSKAIFPSEIASGQIGNMYTGSIFLGLLSTLEYHLQNENDITNKKMGFIAYGSGSKAKVFEAEVQPQWQDVIAKVGLFDLLSNSTEIDFGTYISLHKKERNQSVLMPKNEFVLDYIEKENPVLIGARYYKLV
;
A
#
# COMPACT_ATOMS: atom_id res chain seq x y z
N MET A 1 -18.54 -21.96 -4.49
CA MET A 1 -18.61 -20.63 -5.12
C MET A 1 -17.27 -19.96 -4.90
N LYS A 2 -16.63 -19.48 -5.96
CA LYS A 2 -15.39 -18.71 -5.86
C LYS A 2 -15.73 -17.26 -5.48
N VAL A 3 -14.90 -16.65 -4.63
CA VAL A 3 -15.02 -15.23 -4.25
C VAL A 3 -13.63 -14.60 -4.35
N GLY A 4 -13.56 -13.37 -4.85
CA GLY A 4 -12.25 -12.73 -5.00
C GLY A 4 -12.27 -11.38 -5.70
N ILE A 5 -11.11 -10.99 -6.21
CA ILE A 5 -10.92 -9.76 -6.98
C ILE A 5 -11.42 -10.00 -8.41
N ASP A 6 -12.46 -9.26 -8.79
CA ASP A 6 -12.99 -9.28 -10.14
C ASP A 6 -12.22 -8.37 -11.08
N SER A 7 -11.96 -7.14 -10.63
CA SER A 7 -11.13 -6.17 -11.35
C SER A 7 -10.36 -5.28 -10.37
N ILE A 8 -9.36 -4.57 -10.88
CA ILE A 8 -8.41 -3.78 -10.11
C ILE A 8 -8.00 -2.53 -10.88
N SER A 9 -7.75 -1.45 -10.16
CA SER A 9 -7.22 -0.20 -10.72
C SER A 9 -6.18 0.41 -9.80
N ILE A 10 -5.41 1.36 -10.31
CA ILE A 10 -4.34 2.03 -9.58
C ILE A 10 -4.32 3.53 -9.90
N ASP A 11 -3.98 4.34 -8.90
CA ASP A 11 -3.60 5.74 -9.07
C ASP A 11 -2.30 6.05 -8.33
N LEU A 12 -1.36 6.68 -9.03
CA LEU A 12 0.01 6.91 -8.59
C LEU A 12 0.39 8.37 -8.75
N PRO A 13 1.36 8.86 -7.96
CA PRO A 13 2.00 10.14 -8.25
C PRO A 13 2.54 10.17 -9.68
N LYS A 14 2.33 11.28 -10.38
CA LYS A 14 2.81 11.49 -11.76
C LYS A 14 4.22 12.04 -11.81
N ILE A 15 4.85 12.29 -10.65
CA ILE A 15 6.22 12.80 -10.51
C ILE A 15 7.06 11.83 -9.68
N HIS A 16 8.36 11.82 -9.96
CA HIS A 16 9.31 11.00 -9.22
C HIS A 16 10.68 11.66 -9.09
N LEU A 17 11.40 11.31 -8.03
CA LEU A 17 12.82 11.61 -7.87
C LEU A 17 13.65 10.36 -8.19
N PRO A 18 14.67 10.42 -9.10
CA PRO A 18 15.60 9.31 -9.29
C PRO A 18 16.38 9.01 -8.00
N ILE A 19 16.51 7.74 -7.64
CA ILE A 19 17.25 7.33 -6.42
C ILE A 19 18.73 7.75 -6.51
N GLN A 20 19.32 7.75 -7.69
CA GLN A 20 20.68 8.26 -7.89
C GLN A 20 20.80 9.72 -7.48
N THR A 21 19.82 10.56 -7.86
CA THR A 21 19.79 11.99 -7.48
C THR A 21 19.67 12.15 -5.96
N LEU A 22 18.80 11.37 -5.31
CA LEU A 22 18.69 11.37 -3.85
C LEU A 22 20.02 10.94 -3.20
N ALA A 23 20.59 9.82 -3.64
CA ALA A 23 21.82 9.26 -3.08
C ALA A 23 22.98 10.27 -3.11
N VAL A 24 23.22 10.91 -4.26
CA VAL A 24 24.26 11.93 -4.40
C VAL A 24 24.05 13.12 -3.44
N ASN A 25 22.82 13.60 -3.31
CA ASN A 25 22.49 14.73 -2.44
C ASN A 25 22.46 14.36 -0.94
N ARG A 26 22.59 13.07 -0.60
CA ARG A 26 22.68 12.55 0.77
C ARG A 26 24.04 11.93 1.11
N ASP A 27 25.04 12.09 0.23
CA ASP A 27 26.38 11.49 0.37
C ASP A 27 26.33 9.96 0.56
N ILE A 28 25.34 9.30 -0.08
CA ILE A 28 25.17 7.85 -0.10
C ILE A 28 25.71 7.32 -1.43
N GLU A 29 26.51 6.25 -1.38
CA GLU A 29 26.92 5.53 -2.59
C GLU A 29 25.70 5.00 -3.34
N PRO A 30 25.40 5.43 -4.59
CA PRO A 30 24.17 5.05 -5.30
C PRO A 30 23.94 3.54 -5.43
N ASP A 31 25.01 2.76 -5.65
CA ASP A 31 24.93 1.31 -5.78
C ASP A 31 24.42 0.60 -4.52
N LYS A 32 24.58 1.20 -3.34
CA LYS A 32 23.98 0.67 -2.10
C LYS A 32 22.45 0.67 -2.16
N LEU A 33 21.87 1.68 -2.78
CA LEU A 33 20.42 1.80 -2.91
C LEU A 33 19.92 1.05 -4.16
N ILE A 34 20.59 1.22 -5.30
CA ILE A 34 20.16 0.65 -6.58
C ILE A 34 20.40 -0.87 -6.60
N LYS A 35 21.64 -1.32 -6.42
CA LYS A 35 21.99 -2.75 -6.44
C LYS A 35 21.72 -3.44 -5.11
N GLY A 36 21.84 -2.69 -4.00
CA GLY A 36 21.65 -3.22 -2.66
C GLY A 36 20.18 -3.39 -2.29
N LEU A 37 19.31 -2.45 -2.59
CA LEU A 37 17.89 -2.44 -2.19
C LEU A 37 16.90 -2.57 -3.37
N GLY A 38 17.38 -2.49 -4.62
CA GLY A 38 16.57 -2.58 -5.82
C GLY A 38 15.81 -1.28 -6.17
N LEU A 39 16.17 -0.16 -5.54
CA LEU A 39 15.48 1.11 -5.73
C LEU A 39 15.96 1.81 -7.00
N GLN A 40 15.05 2.35 -7.80
CA GLN A 40 15.33 3.10 -9.02
C GLN A 40 14.79 4.53 -8.97
N LYS A 41 13.53 4.66 -8.57
CA LYS A 41 12.81 5.92 -8.45
C LYS A 41 12.07 5.96 -7.11
N MET A 42 11.75 7.14 -6.65
CA MET A 42 10.88 7.41 -5.52
C MET A 42 9.73 8.29 -6.01
N SER A 43 8.51 7.72 -6.09
CA SER A 43 7.32 8.49 -6.44
C SER A 43 6.91 9.40 -5.29
N PHE A 44 6.51 10.62 -5.57
CA PHE A 44 6.16 11.60 -4.56
C PHE A 44 4.87 12.36 -4.92
N PRO A 45 3.96 12.61 -3.97
CA PRO A 45 2.75 13.38 -4.23
C PRO A 45 3.06 14.82 -4.64
N ASP A 46 2.37 15.33 -5.65
CA ASP A 46 2.36 16.75 -5.98
C ASP A 46 1.45 17.53 -5.01
N VAL A 47 1.47 18.86 -5.04
CA VAL A 47 0.76 19.74 -4.10
C VAL A 47 -0.75 19.44 -4.02
N HIS A 48 -1.37 19.06 -5.14
CA HIS A 48 -2.80 18.75 -5.23
C HIS A 48 -3.16 17.31 -4.87
N ASN A 49 -2.16 16.47 -4.57
CA ASN A 49 -2.36 15.07 -4.23
C ASN A 49 -2.30 14.82 -2.73
N ASP A 50 -3.16 13.94 -2.26
CA ASP A 50 -3.07 13.26 -0.96
C ASP A 50 -3.70 11.86 -1.05
N VAL A 51 -3.71 11.12 0.05
CA VAL A 51 -4.25 9.76 0.10
C VAL A 51 -5.75 9.68 -0.26
N VAL A 52 -6.50 10.76 -0.05
CA VAL A 52 -7.93 10.84 -0.42
C VAL A 52 -8.06 10.99 -1.94
N THR A 53 -7.25 11.85 -2.56
CA THR A 53 -7.27 12.04 -4.02
C THR A 53 -6.89 10.78 -4.76
N PHE A 54 -5.80 10.10 -4.35
CA PHE A 54 -5.41 8.82 -4.94
C PHE A 54 -6.52 7.77 -4.80
N ALA A 55 -7.10 7.66 -3.61
CA ALA A 55 -8.20 6.71 -3.34
C ALA A 55 -9.44 7.00 -4.19
N ALA A 56 -9.88 8.25 -4.26
CA ALA A 56 -11.04 8.65 -5.06
C ALA A 56 -10.81 8.43 -6.56
N ASN A 57 -9.63 8.81 -7.06
CA ASN A 57 -9.26 8.65 -8.46
C ASN A 57 -9.21 7.17 -8.87
N THR A 58 -8.61 6.31 -8.05
CA THR A 58 -8.57 4.88 -8.39
C THR A 58 -9.94 4.23 -8.36
N VAL A 59 -10.82 4.56 -7.40
CA VAL A 59 -12.21 4.06 -7.38
C VAL A 59 -13.00 4.59 -8.58
N PHE A 60 -12.84 5.86 -8.92
CA PHE A 60 -13.48 6.47 -10.09
C PHE A 60 -13.08 5.77 -11.39
N LYS A 61 -11.77 5.54 -11.60
CA LYS A 61 -11.25 4.76 -12.74
C LYS A 61 -11.86 3.36 -12.79
N LEU A 62 -11.88 2.65 -11.66
CA LEU A 62 -12.45 1.30 -11.56
C LEU A 62 -13.91 1.25 -11.99
N LEU A 63 -14.74 2.18 -11.48
CA LEU A 63 -16.16 2.25 -11.82
C LEU A 63 -16.38 2.56 -13.31
N GLN A 64 -15.56 3.44 -13.89
CA GLN A 64 -15.66 3.80 -15.31
C GLN A 64 -15.18 2.67 -16.22
N GLN A 65 -14.01 2.08 -15.96
CA GLN A 65 -13.42 1.01 -16.77
C GLN A 65 -14.32 -0.23 -16.84
N GLU A 66 -14.97 -0.55 -15.74
CA GLU A 66 -15.83 -1.72 -15.64
C GLU A 66 -17.33 -1.39 -15.83
N GLN A 67 -17.66 -0.13 -16.13
CA GLN A 67 -19.04 0.35 -16.35
C GLN A 67 -20.00 -0.06 -15.23
N ILE A 68 -19.51 0.00 -13.99
CA ILE A 68 -20.27 -0.42 -12.81
C ILE A 68 -21.27 0.67 -12.44
N ASN A 69 -22.54 0.28 -12.24
CA ASN A 69 -23.49 1.16 -11.60
C ASN A 69 -23.08 1.39 -10.12
N PRO A 70 -22.72 2.61 -9.71
CA PRO A 70 -22.23 2.86 -8.36
C PRO A 70 -23.23 2.51 -7.25
N GLN A 71 -24.54 2.50 -7.55
CA GLN A 71 -25.58 2.10 -6.59
C GLN A 71 -25.55 0.59 -6.24
N GLU A 72 -24.83 -0.23 -7.02
CA GLU A 72 -24.65 -1.66 -6.75
C GLU A 72 -23.54 -1.93 -5.72
N ILE A 73 -22.73 -0.92 -5.40
CA ILE A 73 -21.65 -1.05 -4.44
C ILE A 73 -22.21 -1.00 -3.02
N ALA A 74 -22.15 -2.15 -2.34
CA ALA A 74 -22.65 -2.30 -0.98
C ALA A 74 -21.67 -1.82 0.08
N ARG A 75 -20.33 -1.88 -0.22
CA ARG A 75 -19.27 -1.50 0.71
C ARG A 75 -18.10 -0.85 -0.01
N ILE A 76 -17.48 0.15 0.64
CA ILE A 76 -16.15 0.67 0.30
C ILE A 76 -15.34 0.65 1.59
N TYR A 77 -14.39 -0.28 1.70
CA TYR A 77 -13.50 -0.41 2.85
C TYR A 77 -12.08 -0.02 2.45
N VAL A 78 -11.48 0.86 3.23
CA VAL A 78 -10.13 1.40 2.99
C VAL A 78 -9.16 0.83 4.02
N GLY A 79 -8.05 0.28 3.56
CA GLY A 79 -6.90 0.00 4.41
C GLY A 79 -5.87 1.11 4.27
N THR A 80 -5.46 1.69 5.40
CA THR A 80 -4.50 2.81 5.40
C THR A 80 -3.81 2.95 6.76
N GLU A 81 -2.59 3.45 6.75
CA GLU A 81 -1.90 4.00 7.93
C GLU A 81 -1.58 5.50 7.76
N SER A 82 -2.18 6.15 6.75
CA SER A 82 -1.97 7.55 6.39
C SER A 82 -3.27 8.37 6.49
N SER A 83 -4.11 8.08 7.50
CA SER A 83 -5.38 8.78 7.72
C SER A 83 -5.19 10.31 7.78
N VAL A 84 -6.14 11.04 7.20
CA VAL A 84 -6.17 12.51 7.20
C VAL A 84 -7.02 13.09 8.33
N ASP A 85 -7.78 12.26 9.01
CA ASP A 85 -8.69 12.61 10.11
C ASP A 85 -8.74 11.46 11.11
N SER A 86 -8.92 11.76 12.39
CA SER A 86 -8.98 10.72 13.44
C SER A 86 -10.39 10.13 13.63
N SER A 87 -11.40 10.67 12.95
CA SER A 87 -12.81 10.30 13.11
C SER A 87 -13.51 10.07 11.77
N LYS A 88 -13.33 10.98 10.81
CA LYS A 88 -13.92 10.87 9.47
C LYS A 88 -13.05 9.98 8.58
N PRO A 89 -13.54 8.79 8.15
CA PRO A 89 -12.77 7.86 7.34
C PRO A 89 -12.54 8.38 5.92
N ILE A 90 -11.44 7.98 5.28
CA ILE A 90 -11.15 8.23 3.86
C ILE A 90 -12.28 7.68 2.98
N ALA A 91 -12.83 6.53 3.32
CA ALA A 91 -13.97 5.94 2.62
C ALA A 91 -15.17 6.91 2.51
N SER A 92 -15.42 7.75 3.53
CA SER A 92 -16.47 8.77 3.49
C SER A 92 -16.11 9.95 2.57
N TYR A 93 -14.83 10.29 2.43
CA TYR A 93 -14.39 11.28 1.43
C TYR A 93 -14.55 10.75 0.01
N ILE A 94 -14.19 9.47 -0.23
CA ILE A 94 -14.36 8.82 -1.54
C ILE A 94 -15.81 8.92 -2.01
N THR A 95 -16.77 8.51 -1.18
CA THR A 95 -18.20 8.56 -1.57
C THR A 95 -18.67 9.98 -1.88
N ALA A 96 -18.28 10.95 -1.05
CA ALA A 96 -18.64 12.36 -1.28
C ALA A 96 -18.06 12.92 -2.58
N LEU A 97 -16.84 12.54 -2.94
CA LEU A 97 -16.20 12.96 -4.19
C LEU A 97 -16.84 12.30 -5.40
N LEU A 98 -17.09 11.01 -5.35
CA LEU A 98 -17.81 10.31 -6.42
C LEU A 98 -19.21 10.85 -6.65
N GLU A 99 -19.92 11.29 -5.60
CA GLU A 99 -21.23 11.92 -5.71
C GLU A 99 -21.21 13.27 -6.44
N GLN A 100 -20.06 13.96 -6.53
CA GLN A 100 -19.90 15.15 -7.39
C GLN A 100 -20.11 14.81 -8.86
N HIS A 101 -19.75 13.60 -9.27
CA HIS A 101 -19.89 13.11 -10.66
C HIS A 101 -21.20 12.32 -10.87
N TYR A 102 -21.54 11.39 -9.96
CA TYR A 102 -22.67 10.47 -10.13
C TYR A 102 -24.00 11.01 -9.56
N GLY A 103 -23.97 12.12 -8.85
CA GLY A 103 -25.13 12.75 -8.21
C GLY A 103 -25.25 12.45 -6.71
N ALA A 104 -25.79 13.42 -5.99
CA ALA A 104 -25.93 13.36 -4.52
C ALA A 104 -26.80 12.17 -4.08
N GLY A 105 -26.33 11.46 -3.06
CA GLY A 105 -27.05 10.32 -2.47
C GLY A 105 -26.85 9.00 -3.20
N THR A 106 -26.04 8.93 -4.26
CA THR A 106 -25.73 7.70 -5.00
C THR A 106 -25.17 6.61 -4.07
N PHE A 107 -24.31 6.95 -3.13
CA PHE A 107 -23.69 6.03 -2.17
C PHE A 107 -24.36 5.98 -0.81
N ARG A 108 -25.56 6.53 -0.63
CA ARG A 108 -26.25 6.61 0.67
C ARG A 108 -26.50 5.27 1.35
N LYS A 109 -26.51 4.17 0.59
CA LYS A 109 -26.70 2.80 1.08
C LYS A 109 -25.41 2.00 1.07
N CYS A 110 -24.28 2.64 0.80
CA CYS A 110 -22.95 2.03 0.81
C CYS A 110 -22.37 2.11 2.23
N ASP A 111 -21.97 0.99 2.78
CA ASP A 111 -21.27 0.91 4.06
C ASP A 111 -19.79 1.32 3.85
N THR A 112 -19.29 2.25 4.68
CA THR A 112 -17.94 2.83 4.51
C THR A 112 -17.13 2.75 5.79
N LEU A 113 -15.89 2.27 5.70
CA LEU A 113 -15.01 2.07 6.85
C LEU A 113 -13.54 2.19 6.44
N ASP A 114 -12.71 2.76 7.33
CA ASP A 114 -11.25 2.65 7.25
C ASP A 114 -10.75 1.61 8.27
N MET A 115 -9.78 0.78 7.86
CA MET A 115 -9.10 -0.21 8.70
C MET A 115 -7.62 0.12 8.81
N THR A 116 -7.12 0.17 10.04
CA THR A 116 -5.71 0.47 10.33
C THR A 116 -5.08 -0.67 11.13
N PHE A 117 -4.06 -1.28 10.57
CA PHE A 117 -3.05 -2.07 11.23
C PHE A 117 -1.75 -1.96 10.43
N ALA A 118 -1.07 -0.80 10.52
CA ALA A 118 0.11 -0.50 9.71
C ALA A 118 -0.05 -0.99 8.24
N CYS A 119 0.97 -1.57 7.64
CA CYS A 119 0.98 -1.97 6.23
C CYS A 119 0.03 -3.13 5.87
N ILE A 120 -0.61 -3.81 6.85
CA ILE A 120 -1.50 -4.96 6.57
C ILE A 120 -3.00 -4.58 6.53
N GLY A 121 -3.35 -3.33 6.87
CA GLY A 121 -4.74 -2.90 7.00
C GLY A 121 -5.62 -3.18 5.77
N ALA A 122 -5.07 -3.05 4.55
CA ALA A 122 -5.83 -3.35 3.33
C ALA A 122 -6.05 -4.85 3.11
N VAL A 123 -5.16 -5.71 3.61
CA VAL A 123 -5.38 -7.17 3.60
C VAL A 123 -6.47 -7.55 4.60
N ASP A 124 -6.54 -6.90 5.76
CA ASP A 124 -7.64 -7.08 6.70
C ASP A 124 -8.97 -6.65 6.09
N ALA A 125 -9.00 -5.50 5.40
CA ALA A 125 -10.17 -5.02 4.66
C ALA A 125 -10.58 -6.00 3.55
N LEU A 126 -9.62 -6.54 2.80
CA LEU A 126 -9.86 -7.55 1.76
C LEU A 126 -10.52 -8.80 2.36
N GLN A 127 -9.92 -9.39 3.39
CA GLN A 127 -10.45 -10.64 3.98
C GLN A 127 -11.84 -10.45 4.57
N THR A 128 -12.07 -9.35 5.31
CA THR A 128 -13.40 -9.02 5.84
C THR A 128 -14.43 -8.83 4.72
N THR A 129 -14.00 -8.29 3.58
CA THR A 129 -14.88 -8.09 2.41
C THR A 129 -15.15 -9.39 1.66
N LEU A 130 -14.15 -10.28 1.55
CA LEU A 130 -14.33 -11.63 0.99
C LEU A 130 -15.40 -12.41 1.79
N ASP A 131 -15.34 -12.36 3.13
CA ASP A 131 -16.33 -13.01 4.00
C ASP A 131 -17.72 -12.41 3.80
N PHE A 132 -17.81 -11.10 3.66
CA PHE A 132 -19.10 -10.45 3.35
C PHE A 132 -19.68 -10.93 2.02
N ILE A 133 -18.88 -11.04 0.96
CA ILE A 133 -19.35 -11.50 -0.35
C ILE A 133 -19.70 -13.01 -0.31
N ARG A 134 -18.97 -13.83 0.45
CA ARG A 134 -19.34 -15.26 0.66
C ARG A 134 -20.73 -15.42 1.22
N LEU A 135 -21.14 -14.53 2.14
CA LEU A 135 -22.46 -14.51 2.75
C LEU A 135 -23.52 -13.76 1.90
N ASN A 136 -23.06 -12.89 0.98
CA ASN A 136 -23.94 -12.03 0.16
C ASN A 136 -23.49 -12.05 -1.33
N PRO A 137 -23.60 -13.18 -2.04
CA PRO A 137 -22.95 -13.38 -3.34
C PRO A 137 -23.50 -12.52 -4.49
N THR A 138 -24.65 -11.88 -4.30
CA THR A 138 -25.21 -10.94 -5.28
C THR A 138 -24.73 -9.49 -5.10
N LYS A 139 -23.98 -9.23 -4.04
CA LYS A 139 -23.44 -7.89 -3.74
C LYS A 139 -22.06 -7.70 -4.39
N LYS A 140 -21.73 -6.43 -4.57
CA LYS A 140 -20.39 -5.97 -4.98
C LYS A 140 -19.80 -5.08 -3.89
N ALA A 141 -18.52 -5.18 -3.65
CA ALA A 141 -17.83 -4.33 -2.70
C ALA A 141 -16.48 -3.87 -3.28
N ILE A 142 -15.96 -2.75 -2.79
CA ILE A 142 -14.66 -2.22 -3.18
C ILE A 142 -13.75 -2.20 -1.95
N VAL A 143 -12.54 -2.71 -2.09
CA VAL A 143 -11.45 -2.54 -1.13
C VAL A 143 -10.42 -1.59 -1.73
N VAL A 144 -10.00 -0.62 -0.95
CA VAL A 144 -9.01 0.38 -1.36
C VAL A 144 -7.81 0.30 -0.41
N ALA A 145 -6.61 0.23 -0.97
CA ALA A 145 -5.37 0.49 -0.24
C ALA A 145 -4.88 1.88 -0.65
N THR A 146 -4.64 2.80 0.28
CA THR A 146 -4.17 4.15 -0.03
C THR A 146 -3.23 4.65 1.05
N ASP A 147 -2.02 5.07 0.64
CA ASP A 147 -1.01 5.55 1.58
C ASP A 147 -0.02 6.55 0.95
N ASN A 148 0.62 7.28 1.83
CA ASN A 148 1.78 8.11 1.57
C ASN A 148 2.87 7.78 2.60
N ALA A 149 3.85 6.99 2.21
CA ALA A 149 4.97 6.63 3.06
C ALA A 149 5.96 7.79 3.13
N LYS A 150 5.81 8.62 4.15
CA LYS A 150 6.64 9.79 4.39
C LYS A 150 7.55 9.58 5.59
N TYR A 151 8.85 9.77 5.38
CA TYR A 151 9.89 9.69 6.42
C TYR A 151 10.54 11.06 6.64
N ASP A 152 11.29 11.22 7.73
CA ASP A 152 12.09 12.41 7.94
C ASP A 152 13.17 12.55 6.86
N LEU A 153 13.41 13.78 6.43
CA LEU A 153 14.52 14.08 5.52
C LEU A 153 15.85 13.64 6.15
N ASN A 154 16.71 13.07 5.35
CA ASN A 154 18.02 12.56 5.77
C ASN A 154 17.96 11.38 6.77
N SER A 155 16.80 10.70 6.87
CA SER A 155 16.68 9.47 7.65
C SER A 155 16.95 8.22 6.79
N SER A 156 17.20 7.09 7.46
CA SER A 156 17.36 5.80 6.79
C SER A 156 16.10 5.26 6.10
N GLY A 157 14.95 5.88 6.32
CA GLY A 157 13.70 5.57 5.62
C GLY A 157 13.45 6.44 4.40
N GLU A 158 14.11 7.58 4.25
CA GLU A 158 13.80 8.58 3.21
C GLU A 158 13.80 7.98 1.80
N TYR A 159 14.78 7.15 1.48
CA TYR A 159 14.91 6.56 0.14
C TYR A 159 13.89 5.45 -0.18
N THR A 160 13.08 5.04 0.80
CA THR A 160 12.02 4.03 0.60
C THR A 160 10.64 4.65 0.41
N GLN A 161 10.49 5.97 0.45
CA GLN A 161 9.21 6.66 0.31
C GLN A 161 8.50 6.32 -1.00
N GLY A 162 7.18 6.28 -0.94
CA GLY A 162 6.30 6.11 -2.07
C GLY A 162 4.88 6.49 -1.71
N ALA A 163 4.00 6.59 -2.68
CA ALA A 163 2.59 6.92 -2.46
C ALA A 163 1.70 6.35 -3.57
N GLY A 164 0.41 6.32 -3.32
CA GLY A 164 -0.60 5.94 -4.30
C GLY A 164 -1.77 5.19 -3.69
N ALA A 165 -2.69 4.74 -4.54
CA ALA A 165 -3.81 3.91 -4.14
C ALA A 165 -4.13 2.82 -5.16
N ILE A 166 -4.64 1.70 -4.65
CA ILE A 166 -5.13 0.58 -5.44
C ILE A 166 -6.57 0.28 -5.00
N ALA A 167 -7.49 0.19 -5.94
CA ALA A 167 -8.88 -0.22 -5.71
C ALA A 167 -9.15 -1.57 -6.34
N MET A 168 -9.80 -2.46 -5.59
CA MET A 168 -10.14 -3.83 -5.97
C MET A 168 -11.65 -4.03 -5.87
N LEU A 169 -12.28 -4.45 -6.96
CA LEU A 169 -13.68 -4.88 -6.96
C LEU A 169 -13.77 -6.32 -6.47
N ILE A 170 -14.54 -6.55 -5.42
CA ILE A 170 -14.72 -7.88 -4.81
C ILE A 170 -16.12 -8.40 -5.14
N THR A 171 -16.16 -9.59 -5.75
CA THR A 171 -17.41 -10.24 -6.18
C THR A 171 -17.36 -11.76 -5.98
N ALA A 172 -18.53 -12.38 -6.12
CA ALA A 172 -18.63 -13.81 -6.38
C ALA A 172 -18.31 -14.10 -7.87
N ASN A 173 -17.66 -15.23 -8.14
CA ASN A 173 -17.20 -15.64 -9.47
C ASN A 173 -16.34 -14.57 -10.17
N PRO A 174 -15.23 -14.18 -9.55
CA PRO A 174 -14.36 -13.10 -10.01
C PRO A 174 -13.65 -13.47 -11.32
N ARG A 175 -13.27 -12.45 -12.11
CA ARG A 175 -12.52 -12.61 -13.37
C ARG A 175 -11.01 -12.65 -13.20
N LEU A 176 -10.48 -12.06 -12.11
CA LEU A 176 -9.04 -11.90 -11.91
C LEU A 176 -8.45 -12.94 -10.96
N LEU A 177 -8.86 -12.93 -9.70
CA LEU A 177 -8.32 -13.81 -8.65
C LEU A 177 -9.42 -14.36 -7.75
N ALA A 178 -9.39 -15.65 -7.45
CA ALA A 178 -10.26 -16.31 -6.48
C ALA A 178 -9.45 -16.77 -5.26
N PHE A 179 -9.83 -16.31 -4.05
CA PHE A 179 -9.10 -16.63 -2.80
C PHE A 179 -9.61 -17.90 -2.15
N SER A 180 -8.66 -18.69 -1.58
CA SER A 180 -8.99 -19.78 -0.65
C SER A 180 -9.59 -19.23 0.66
N ASN A 181 -10.10 -20.13 1.49
CA ASN A 181 -10.69 -19.74 2.78
C ASN A 181 -9.66 -19.70 3.90
N GLU A 182 -8.61 -20.50 3.76
CA GLU A 182 -7.58 -20.65 4.79
C GLU A 182 -6.67 -19.43 4.83
N VAL A 183 -6.37 -18.99 6.04
CA VAL A 183 -5.46 -17.87 6.32
C VAL A 183 -4.58 -18.23 7.51
N GLY A 184 -3.28 -18.35 7.28
CA GLY A 184 -2.30 -18.48 8.36
C GLY A 184 -2.02 -17.12 8.98
N ILE A 185 -1.95 -17.05 10.31
CA ILE A 185 -1.80 -15.79 11.06
C ILE A 185 -0.70 -15.94 12.12
N SER A 186 0.09 -14.87 12.29
CA SER A 186 0.92 -14.64 13.45
C SER A 186 0.85 -13.19 13.86
N ALA A 187 0.66 -12.90 15.15
CA ALA A 187 0.60 -11.54 15.67
C ALA A 187 1.28 -11.45 17.03
N ASP A 188 1.94 -10.31 17.29
CA ASP A 188 2.60 -10.00 18.56
C ASP A 188 2.56 -8.49 18.80
N GLY A 189 2.32 -8.06 20.05
CA GLY A 189 2.22 -6.65 20.42
C GLY A 189 3.59 -6.02 20.69
N VAL A 190 4.21 -5.40 19.68
CA VAL A 190 5.56 -4.85 19.74
C VAL A 190 5.65 -3.41 19.21
N PHE A 191 6.72 -2.71 19.55
CA PHE A 191 7.02 -1.35 19.08
C PHE A 191 8.16 -1.37 18.05
N ASP A 192 7.98 -2.09 16.94
CA ASP A 192 8.96 -2.18 15.86
C ASP A 192 8.92 -0.97 14.91
N PHE A 193 7.71 -0.47 14.61
CA PHE A 193 7.44 0.70 13.78
C PHE A 193 6.07 1.26 14.17
N PHE A 194 5.98 2.55 14.53
CA PHE A 194 4.74 3.15 15.00
C PHE A 194 4.74 4.66 14.79
N LYS A 195 3.54 5.28 14.78
CA LYS A 195 3.31 6.72 14.62
C LYS A 195 2.56 7.26 15.84
N PRO A 196 3.24 7.48 16.97
CA PRO A 196 2.57 7.86 18.21
C PRO A 196 2.07 9.30 18.16
N ARG A 197 0.94 9.57 18.82
CA ARG A 197 0.61 10.93 19.24
C ARG A 197 1.60 11.32 20.32
N ARG A 198 2.16 12.52 20.21
CA ARG A 198 3.12 13.07 21.19
C ARG A 198 2.48 14.24 21.88
N ASN A 199 2.48 14.22 23.20
CA ASN A 199 1.97 15.31 24.01
C ASN A 199 3.12 16.25 24.40
N PHE A 200 2.88 17.52 24.27
CA PHE A 200 3.78 18.59 24.70
C PHE A 200 2.98 19.58 25.54
N THR A 201 3.62 20.21 26.52
CA THR A 201 3.01 21.35 27.21
C THR A 201 3.00 22.55 26.26
N LYS A 202 2.00 23.44 26.41
CA LYS A 202 1.98 24.73 25.66
C LYS A 202 3.25 25.53 25.91
N ASN A 203 3.76 25.51 27.15
CA ASN A 203 4.96 26.21 27.52
C ASN A 203 6.20 25.75 26.74
N GLU A 204 6.34 24.44 26.52
CA GLU A 204 7.43 23.87 25.68
C GLU A 204 7.31 24.33 24.23
N ILE A 205 6.09 24.37 23.68
CA ILE A 205 5.88 24.72 22.26
C ILE A 205 6.02 26.24 22.05
N LEU A 206 5.40 27.04 22.93
CA LEU A 206 5.33 28.47 22.78
C LEU A 206 6.54 29.21 23.41
N ASN A 207 7.40 28.46 24.08
CA ASN A 207 8.55 28.98 24.83
C ASN A 207 8.16 30.13 25.78
N THR A 208 7.12 29.93 26.59
CA THR A 208 6.58 30.86 27.54
C THR A 208 6.36 30.20 28.89
N THR A 209 6.32 31.00 29.98
CA THR A 209 5.95 30.54 31.33
C THR A 209 4.46 30.67 31.62
N ASP A 210 3.75 31.44 30.80
CA ASP A 210 2.32 31.63 30.91
C ASP A 210 1.61 30.48 30.19
N ASN A 211 0.40 30.10 30.62
CA ASN A 211 -0.42 29.12 29.97
C ASN A 211 -1.55 29.79 29.14
N PRO A 212 -1.22 30.45 28.01
CA PRO A 212 -2.20 31.14 27.21
C PRO A 212 -3.15 30.16 26.55
N GLU A 213 -4.38 30.61 26.29
CA GLU A 213 -5.26 29.94 25.37
C GLU A 213 -4.60 29.87 23.98
N TRP A 214 -4.66 28.72 23.35
CA TRP A 214 -4.11 28.52 22.01
C TRP A 214 -5.09 27.71 21.16
N PHE A 215 -5.58 28.31 20.09
CA PHE A 215 -6.59 27.68 19.18
C PHE A 215 -7.81 27.11 19.90
N GLY A 216 -8.28 27.76 20.97
CA GLY A 216 -9.39 27.30 21.81
C GLY A 216 -9.04 26.12 22.74
N ILE A 217 -7.76 25.71 22.79
CA ILE A 217 -7.28 24.66 23.70
C ILE A 217 -6.99 25.28 25.05
N LEU A 218 -7.77 24.88 26.07
CA LEU A 218 -7.65 25.34 27.45
C LEU A 218 -6.69 24.49 28.28
N GLU A 219 -6.55 23.19 27.91
CA GLU A 219 -5.64 22.26 28.57
C GLU A 219 -4.19 22.70 28.39
N ASN A 220 -3.33 22.33 29.34
CA ASN A 220 -1.89 22.61 29.28
C ASN A 220 -1.17 21.79 28.21
N GLU A 221 -1.73 20.66 27.81
CA GLU A 221 -1.11 19.72 26.87
C GLU A 221 -1.69 19.87 25.47
N ILE A 222 -0.81 19.68 24.47
CA ILE A 222 -1.15 19.65 23.05
C ILE A 222 -0.64 18.34 22.49
N SER A 223 -1.54 17.59 21.86
CA SER A 223 -1.18 16.37 21.11
C SER A 223 -0.79 16.71 19.67
N ILE A 224 0.43 16.37 19.29
CA ILE A 224 0.92 16.55 17.93
C ILE A 224 0.92 15.20 17.21
N TYR A 225 0.30 15.15 16.05
CA TYR A 225 0.42 14.05 15.10
C TYR A 225 1.60 14.32 14.16
N LYS A 226 2.44 13.29 13.97
CA LYS A 226 3.55 13.32 13.02
C LYS A 226 3.38 12.18 11.99
N GLU A 227 3.38 12.51 10.70
CA GLU A 227 3.23 11.53 9.60
C GLU A 227 4.39 10.53 9.58
N GLN A 228 5.58 10.98 9.97
CA GLN A 228 6.79 10.17 9.96
C GLN A 228 6.82 9.21 11.15
N PRO A 229 7.21 7.95 10.90
CA PRO A 229 7.27 6.93 11.95
C PRO A 229 8.46 7.10 12.88
N VAL A 230 8.33 6.45 14.03
CA VAL A 230 9.44 6.06 14.91
C VAL A 230 9.68 4.57 14.70
N PHE A 231 10.91 4.13 14.42
CA PHE A 231 11.22 2.73 14.18
C PHE A 231 12.69 2.41 14.44
N ASP A 232 12.93 1.14 14.80
CA ASP A 232 14.24 0.51 14.77
C ASP A 232 14.30 -0.43 13.56
N GLY A 233 15.14 -0.11 12.58
CA GLY A 233 15.19 -0.87 11.33
C GLY A 233 15.65 -2.32 11.48
N HIS A 234 16.54 -2.63 12.45
CA HIS A 234 16.97 -4.00 12.71
C HIS A 234 15.87 -4.81 13.37
N TYR A 235 15.28 -4.27 14.43
CA TYR A 235 14.19 -4.92 15.17
C TYR A 235 12.94 -5.09 14.30
N SER A 236 12.59 -4.09 13.50
CA SER A 236 11.48 -4.19 12.56
C SER A 236 11.68 -5.30 11.53
N ASN A 237 12.90 -5.46 11.02
CA ASN A 237 13.22 -6.55 10.10
C ASN A 237 13.15 -7.93 10.78
N GLU A 238 13.59 -8.05 12.03
CA GLU A 238 13.47 -9.27 12.82
C GLU A 238 11.99 -9.64 13.06
N CYS A 239 11.17 -8.67 13.45
CA CYS A 239 9.72 -8.87 13.60
C CYS A 239 9.08 -9.32 12.28
N TYR A 240 9.48 -8.72 11.16
CA TYR A 240 9.01 -9.11 9.83
C TYR A 240 9.32 -10.58 9.54
N ILE A 241 10.57 -11.00 9.69
CA ILE A 241 11.02 -12.38 9.43
C ILE A 241 10.26 -13.37 10.32
N ASN A 242 10.19 -13.10 11.62
CA ASN A 242 9.56 -13.99 12.60
C ASN A 242 8.07 -14.16 12.30
N ARG A 243 7.32 -13.06 12.18
CA ARG A 243 5.86 -13.12 11.95
C ARG A 243 5.51 -13.76 10.62
N THR A 244 6.23 -13.43 9.54
CA THR A 244 5.95 -14.02 8.22
C THR A 244 6.26 -15.52 8.18
N SER A 245 7.35 -15.95 8.81
CA SER A 245 7.70 -17.37 8.94
C SER A 245 6.65 -18.13 9.77
N GLU A 246 6.25 -17.63 10.92
CA GLU A 246 5.23 -18.24 11.76
C GLU A 246 3.87 -18.33 11.07
N ALA A 247 3.42 -17.26 10.42
CA ALA A 247 2.18 -17.25 9.67
C ALA A 247 2.21 -18.24 8.48
N TYR A 248 3.37 -18.41 7.81
CA TYR A 248 3.53 -19.39 6.75
C TYR A 248 3.37 -20.82 7.26
N PHE A 249 4.00 -21.18 8.37
CA PHE A 249 3.88 -22.52 8.94
C PHE A 249 2.51 -22.76 9.56
N ASN A 250 1.85 -21.74 10.11
CA ASN A 250 0.45 -21.83 10.51
C ASN A 250 -0.49 -22.09 9.31
N PHE A 251 -0.27 -21.43 8.17
CA PHE A 251 -1.01 -21.70 6.94
C PHE A 251 -0.78 -23.13 6.44
N LYS A 252 0.46 -23.63 6.53
CA LYS A 252 0.81 -25.00 6.17
C LYS A 252 0.05 -26.02 7.02
N GLU A 253 -0.02 -25.79 8.33
CA GLU A 253 -0.77 -26.61 9.28
C GLU A 253 -2.28 -26.60 8.95
N LEU A 254 -2.89 -25.42 8.79
CA LEU A 254 -4.33 -25.28 8.45
C LEU A 254 -4.72 -25.96 7.15
N THR A 255 -3.82 -25.96 6.16
CA THR A 255 -4.07 -26.63 4.87
C THR A 255 -3.75 -28.13 4.86
N ASN A 256 -3.28 -28.69 6.00
CA ASN A 256 -2.88 -30.09 6.16
C ASN A 256 -1.87 -30.56 5.10
N LYS A 257 -0.98 -29.70 4.60
CA LYS A 257 0.02 -30.02 3.59
C LYS A 257 1.32 -30.44 4.27
N THR A 258 1.84 -31.61 3.87
CA THR A 258 3.13 -32.12 4.34
C THR A 258 4.30 -31.64 3.47
N GLU A 259 4.04 -31.36 2.23
CA GLU A 259 5.03 -30.85 1.26
C GLU A 259 5.22 -29.33 1.36
N SER A 260 6.26 -28.82 0.70
CA SER A 260 6.55 -27.39 0.65
C SER A 260 5.47 -26.63 -0.13
N ILE A 261 4.69 -25.79 0.57
CA ILE A 261 3.53 -25.13 -0.04
C ILE A 261 3.94 -24.15 -1.15
N TYR A 262 5.03 -23.41 -0.97
CA TYR A 262 5.49 -22.40 -1.92
C TYR A 262 5.82 -22.99 -3.29
N LYS A 263 6.13 -24.29 -3.39
CA LYS A 263 6.39 -24.98 -4.67
C LYS A 263 5.14 -25.12 -5.54
N ASN A 264 3.95 -24.94 -4.93
CA ASN A 264 2.67 -24.94 -5.64
C ASN A 264 2.23 -23.53 -6.05
N TRP A 265 3.00 -22.51 -5.71
CA TRP A 265 2.75 -21.11 -6.08
C TRP A 265 3.58 -20.74 -7.30
N GLU A 266 2.95 -20.20 -8.31
CA GLU A 266 3.64 -19.62 -9.47
C GLU A 266 4.49 -18.41 -9.04
N ASN A 267 3.90 -17.55 -8.17
CA ASN A 267 4.59 -16.41 -7.61
C ASN A 267 4.35 -16.31 -6.11
N VAL A 268 5.33 -15.71 -5.41
CA VAL A 268 5.27 -15.34 -4.01
C VAL A 268 5.22 -13.82 -3.91
N LEU A 269 4.10 -13.31 -3.42
CA LEU A 269 3.82 -11.89 -3.25
C LEU A 269 3.99 -11.53 -1.78
N MET A 270 4.91 -10.63 -1.48
CA MET A 270 5.16 -10.18 -0.12
C MET A 270 4.93 -8.67 0.02
N HIS A 271 4.67 -8.21 1.25
CA HIS A 271 4.75 -6.79 1.55
C HIS A 271 6.19 -6.29 1.31
N LEU A 272 6.35 -5.23 0.53
CA LEU A 272 7.65 -4.67 0.15
C LEU A 272 7.83 -3.26 0.74
N PRO A 273 8.39 -3.10 1.94
CA PRO A 273 8.80 -1.80 2.46
C PRO A 273 9.98 -1.21 1.66
N TYR A 274 10.72 -2.02 0.97
CA TYR A 274 11.65 -1.70 -0.11
C TYR A 274 11.74 -2.89 -1.08
N CYS A 275 12.19 -2.64 -2.30
CA CYS A 275 12.08 -3.57 -3.42
C CYS A 275 12.58 -5.00 -3.08
N PHE A 276 13.81 -5.15 -2.54
CA PHE A 276 14.42 -6.47 -2.28
C PHE A 276 14.08 -7.10 -0.92
N GLN A 277 13.04 -6.62 -0.23
CA GLN A 277 12.65 -7.18 1.07
C GLN A 277 12.26 -8.65 0.95
N ALA A 278 11.42 -9.00 -0.03
CA ALA A 278 10.94 -10.36 -0.17
C ALA A 278 12.07 -11.38 -0.36
N ARG A 279 12.97 -11.15 -1.31
CA ARG A 279 14.11 -12.06 -1.56
C ARG A 279 15.06 -12.20 -0.38
N ARG A 280 15.12 -11.21 0.51
CA ARG A 280 15.98 -11.22 1.69
C ARG A 280 15.37 -11.94 2.87
N THR A 281 14.06 -12.00 2.95
CA THR A 281 13.35 -12.58 4.09
C THR A 281 12.75 -13.95 3.79
N PHE A 282 12.31 -14.21 2.56
CA PHE A 282 11.77 -15.51 2.18
C PHE A 282 12.80 -16.64 2.26
N VAL A 283 14.09 -16.33 2.20
CA VAL A 283 15.17 -17.34 2.34
C VAL A 283 15.08 -18.14 3.63
N GLU A 284 14.55 -17.56 4.73
CA GLU A 284 14.31 -18.27 5.99
C GLU A 284 13.24 -19.37 5.84
N ILE A 285 12.15 -19.06 5.15
CA ILE A 285 11.08 -20.03 4.83
C ILE A 285 11.64 -21.08 3.87
N TYR A 286 12.35 -20.64 2.85
CA TYR A 286 12.98 -21.53 1.85
C TYR A 286 13.92 -22.54 2.49
N ALA A 287 14.81 -22.08 3.39
CA ALA A 287 15.75 -22.93 4.11
C ALA A 287 15.03 -24.00 4.94
N LYS A 288 14.04 -23.58 5.74
CA LYS A 288 13.25 -24.48 6.61
C LYS A 288 12.48 -25.53 5.79
N GLU A 289 11.83 -25.10 4.70
CA GLU A 289 11.03 -26.01 3.84
C GLU A 289 11.90 -27.03 3.08
N ASN A 290 13.13 -26.67 2.73
CA ASN A 290 14.06 -27.58 2.06
C ASN A 290 15.03 -28.28 3.02
N GLN A 291 14.86 -28.09 4.36
CA GLN A 291 15.69 -28.69 5.40
C GLN A 291 17.18 -28.40 5.23
N LEU A 292 17.51 -27.20 4.74
CA LEU A 292 18.87 -26.73 4.56
C LEU A 292 19.49 -26.33 5.92
N THR A 293 20.74 -26.65 6.15
CA THR A 293 21.47 -26.43 7.40
C THR A 293 22.59 -25.40 7.29
N GLU A 294 22.86 -24.93 6.09
CA GLU A 294 23.85 -23.90 5.79
C GLU A 294 23.41 -22.54 6.39
N GLU A 295 24.36 -21.64 6.56
CA GLU A 295 24.05 -20.27 6.95
C GLU A 295 23.13 -19.61 5.94
N ILE A 296 22.14 -18.85 6.42
CA ILE A 296 21.17 -18.13 5.57
C ILE A 296 21.82 -17.27 4.50
N LYS A 297 22.97 -16.65 4.82
CA LYS A 297 23.75 -15.85 3.85
C LYS A 297 24.33 -16.66 2.70
N VAL A 298 24.61 -17.94 2.93
CA VAL A 298 25.11 -18.87 1.90
C VAL A 298 23.94 -19.31 1.03
N ILE A 299 22.84 -19.74 1.65
CA ILE A 299 21.60 -20.13 0.94
C ILE A 299 21.09 -18.99 0.06
N ALA A 300 21.06 -17.76 0.57
CA ALA A 300 20.60 -16.57 -0.18
C ALA A 300 21.43 -16.27 -1.45
N LYS A 301 22.62 -16.86 -1.58
CA LYS A 301 23.51 -16.71 -2.75
C LYS A 301 23.60 -18.00 -3.58
N SER A 302 22.96 -19.08 -3.17
CA SER A 302 22.95 -20.34 -3.92
C SER A 302 22.22 -20.16 -5.26
N GLU A 303 22.67 -20.91 -6.27
CA GLU A 303 22.09 -20.87 -7.61
C GLU A 303 20.60 -21.24 -7.57
N ASP A 304 20.22 -22.26 -6.81
CA ASP A 304 18.84 -22.72 -6.68
C ASP A 304 17.92 -21.64 -6.08
N TYR A 305 18.40 -20.93 -5.03
CA TYR A 305 17.59 -19.85 -4.44
C TYR A 305 17.48 -18.63 -5.37
N LEU A 306 18.57 -18.28 -6.05
CA LEU A 306 18.56 -17.17 -7.01
C LEU A 306 17.66 -17.47 -8.23
N ASP A 307 17.65 -18.72 -8.71
CA ASP A 307 16.71 -19.17 -9.75
C ASP A 307 15.26 -19.06 -9.28
N PHE A 308 14.97 -19.53 -8.07
CA PHE A 308 13.66 -19.36 -7.45
C PHE A 308 13.26 -17.88 -7.35
N VAL A 309 14.14 -17.02 -6.85
CA VAL A 309 13.88 -15.56 -6.75
C VAL A 309 13.57 -14.97 -8.11
N SER A 310 14.34 -15.32 -9.13
CA SER A 310 14.16 -14.79 -10.49
C SER A 310 12.82 -15.13 -11.10
N LYS A 311 12.27 -16.30 -10.80
CA LYS A 311 10.98 -16.80 -11.32
C LYS A 311 9.79 -16.38 -10.48
N ALA A 312 9.88 -16.57 -9.17
CA ALA A 312 8.73 -16.46 -8.28
C ALA A 312 8.57 -15.12 -7.57
N ILE A 313 9.68 -14.38 -7.30
CA ILE A 313 9.67 -13.14 -6.52
C ILE A 313 9.90 -11.90 -7.39
N PHE A 314 10.90 -11.93 -8.28
CA PHE A 314 11.32 -10.78 -9.09
C PHE A 314 10.17 -10.06 -9.83
N PRO A 315 9.17 -10.73 -10.42
CA PRO A 315 8.07 -10.03 -11.09
C PRO A 315 7.34 -9.03 -10.17
N SER A 316 7.24 -9.32 -8.86
CA SER A 316 6.60 -8.43 -7.87
C SER A 316 7.45 -7.21 -7.51
N GLU A 317 8.75 -7.26 -7.72
CA GLU A 317 9.71 -6.23 -7.33
C GLU A 317 9.82 -5.08 -8.34
N ILE A 318 9.45 -5.31 -9.60
CA ILE A 318 9.68 -4.38 -10.73
C ILE A 318 9.03 -3.00 -10.45
N ALA A 319 7.74 -2.98 -10.12
CA ALA A 319 7.05 -1.72 -9.83
C ALA A 319 7.47 -1.11 -8.49
N SER A 320 7.74 -1.94 -7.48
CA SER A 320 8.21 -1.47 -6.17
C SER A 320 9.52 -0.69 -6.28
N GLY A 321 10.45 -1.12 -7.14
CA GLY A 321 11.70 -0.40 -7.39
C GLY A 321 11.52 0.98 -8.04
N GLN A 322 10.37 1.23 -8.66
CA GLN A 322 10.08 2.50 -9.36
C GLN A 322 9.14 3.44 -8.57
N ILE A 323 8.47 2.95 -7.54
CA ILE A 323 7.52 3.74 -6.74
C ILE A 323 8.05 3.97 -5.34
N GLY A 324 8.59 2.95 -4.70
CA GLY A 324 8.88 2.90 -3.28
C GLY A 324 7.75 2.21 -2.48
N ASN A 325 7.73 2.45 -1.18
CA ASN A 325 6.75 1.87 -0.25
C ASN A 325 5.38 2.55 -0.38
N MET A 326 4.36 1.78 -0.61
CA MET A 326 2.95 2.25 -0.55
C MET A 326 2.24 1.69 0.70
N TYR A 327 2.98 1.32 1.75
CA TYR A 327 2.46 0.72 2.98
C TYR A 327 1.42 -0.37 2.68
N THR A 328 0.12 -0.12 2.97
CA THR A 328 -0.95 -1.10 2.76
C THR A 328 -1.13 -1.51 1.30
N GLY A 329 -0.74 -0.65 0.36
CA GLY A 329 -0.80 -0.89 -1.08
C GLY A 329 0.35 -1.73 -1.63
N SER A 330 1.48 -1.86 -0.89
CA SER A 330 2.71 -2.47 -1.46
C SER A 330 2.54 -3.91 -1.92
N ILE A 331 1.78 -4.76 -1.22
CA ILE A 331 1.55 -6.15 -1.63
C ILE A 331 0.67 -6.22 -2.89
N PHE A 332 -0.29 -5.33 -3.05
CA PHE A 332 -1.15 -5.25 -4.23
C PHE A 332 -0.44 -4.59 -5.42
N LEU A 333 0.52 -3.69 -5.16
CA LEU A 333 1.45 -3.20 -6.19
C LEU A 333 2.31 -4.36 -6.72
N GLY A 334 2.83 -5.21 -5.83
CA GLY A 334 3.54 -6.43 -6.19
C GLY A 334 2.67 -7.39 -7.01
N LEU A 335 1.40 -7.54 -6.67
CA LEU A 335 0.42 -8.30 -7.45
C LEU A 335 0.26 -7.74 -8.86
N LEU A 336 -0.03 -6.44 -8.99
CA LEU A 336 -0.18 -5.79 -10.31
C LEU A 336 1.10 -5.90 -11.15
N SER A 337 2.26 -5.66 -10.54
CA SER A 337 3.56 -5.81 -11.19
C SER A 337 3.76 -7.22 -11.74
N THR A 338 3.40 -8.24 -10.97
CA THR A 338 3.52 -9.65 -11.36
C THR A 338 2.57 -9.99 -12.51
N LEU A 339 1.31 -9.61 -12.41
CA LEU A 339 0.31 -9.90 -13.44
C LEU A 339 0.66 -9.21 -14.77
N GLU A 340 1.07 -7.95 -14.72
CA GLU A 340 1.47 -7.21 -15.93
C GLU A 340 2.79 -7.74 -16.52
N TYR A 341 3.74 -8.16 -15.68
CA TYR A 341 4.95 -8.87 -16.14
C TYR A 341 4.61 -10.13 -16.94
N HIS A 342 3.71 -10.97 -16.42
CA HIS A 342 3.28 -12.17 -17.14
C HIS A 342 2.52 -11.85 -18.42
N LEU A 343 1.66 -10.82 -18.40
CA LEU A 343 0.94 -10.36 -19.59
C LEU A 343 1.91 -9.91 -20.70
N GLN A 344 2.90 -9.06 -20.36
CA GLN A 344 3.86 -8.53 -21.34
C GLN A 344 4.82 -9.61 -21.89
N ASN A 345 5.09 -10.65 -21.11
CA ASN A 345 5.95 -11.76 -21.53
C ASN A 345 5.15 -12.94 -22.14
N GLU A 346 3.85 -12.75 -22.40
CA GLU A 346 2.95 -13.77 -22.96
C GLU A 346 2.92 -15.10 -22.16
N ASN A 347 3.18 -15.03 -20.86
CA ASN A 347 3.15 -16.18 -19.96
C ASN A 347 1.71 -16.44 -19.50
N ASP A 348 1.12 -17.56 -19.88
CA ASP A 348 -0.19 -17.95 -19.37
C ASP A 348 -0.10 -18.57 -17.98
N ILE A 349 -0.63 -17.83 -17.01
CA ILE A 349 -0.73 -18.24 -15.60
C ILE A 349 -2.16 -18.60 -15.18
N THR A 350 -3.04 -18.85 -16.12
CA THR A 350 -4.44 -19.26 -15.86
C THR A 350 -4.47 -20.52 -14.99
N ASN A 351 -5.32 -20.51 -13.96
CA ASN A 351 -5.47 -21.55 -12.93
C ASN A 351 -4.20 -21.80 -12.08
N LYS A 352 -3.16 -20.99 -12.23
CA LYS A 352 -2.00 -21.03 -11.32
C LYS A 352 -2.33 -20.35 -10.00
N LYS A 353 -1.67 -20.79 -8.94
CA LYS A 353 -1.81 -20.20 -7.61
C LYS A 353 -0.73 -19.17 -7.36
N MET A 354 -1.10 -18.11 -6.67
CA MET A 354 -0.20 -17.11 -6.11
C MET A 354 -0.27 -17.16 -4.58
N GLY A 355 0.89 -17.17 -3.93
CA GLY A 355 0.99 -17.08 -2.47
C GLY A 355 1.17 -15.64 -2.02
N PHE A 356 0.41 -15.22 -1.01
CA PHE A 356 0.48 -13.89 -0.40
C PHE A 356 1.03 -13.99 1.02
N ILE A 357 2.05 -13.21 1.32
CA ILE A 357 2.66 -13.09 2.65
C ILE A 357 2.62 -11.62 3.04
N ALA A 358 1.55 -11.23 3.71
CA ALA A 358 1.34 -9.86 4.17
C ALA A 358 1.97 -9.63 5.54
N TYR A 359 2.45 -8.41 5.77
CA TYR A 359 2.99 -7.98 7.05
C TYR A 359 2.56 -6.55 7.37
N GLY A 360 2.35 -6.28 8.64
CA GLY A 360 2.20 -4.94 9.20
C GLY A 360 2.89 -4.88 10.54
N SER A 361 3.67 -3.81 10.74
CA SER A 361 4.36 -3.54 12.01
C SER A 361 3.36 -3.37 13.16
N GLY A 362 3.82 -3.69 14.43
CA GLY A 362 3.01 -3.64 15.60
C GLY A 362 2.75 -4.96 16.34
N SER A 363 2.90 -6.22 15.80
CA SER A 363 3.23 -6.70 14.47
C SER A 363 2.28 -7.84 14.11
N LYS A 364 1.94 -7.98 12.85
CA LYS A 364 1.06 -9.05 12.36
C LYS A 364 1.45 -9.48 10.94
N ALA A 365 1.43 -10.80 10.70
CA ALA A 365 1.54 -11.36 9.37
C ALA A 365 0.35 -12.26 9.04
N LYS A 366 -0.01 -12.33 7.77
CA LYS A 366 -1.02 -13.22 7.22
C LYS A 366 -0.50 -13.90 5.96
N VAL A 367 -0.76 -15.21 5.84
CA VAL A 367 -0.42 -16.00 4.65
C VAL A 367 -1.69 -16.61 4.10
N PHE A 368 -1.91 -16.47 2.81
CA PHE A 368 -3.07 -16.97 2.07
C PHE A 368 -2.73 -17.16 0.60
N GLU A 369 -3.59 -17.82 -0.15
CA GLU A 369 -3.37 -18.06 -1.58
C GLU A 369 -4.59 -17.69 -2.42
N ALA A 370 -4.35 -17.34 -3.69
CA ALA A 370 -5.38 -17.11 -4.67
C ALA A 370 -5.07 -17.81 -5.99
N GLU A 371 -6.10 -18.25 -6.69
CA GLU A 371 -6.04 -18.84 -8.02
C GLU A 371 -6.35 -17.80 -9.10
N VAL A 372 -5.49 -17.70 -10.11
CA VAL A 372 -5.66 -16.81 -11.25
C VAL A 372 -6.81 -17.32 -12.14
N GLN A 373 -7.77 -16.46 -12.45
CA GLN A 373 -8.97 -16.82 -13.18
C GLN A 373 -8.78 -16.65 -14.70
N PRO A 374 -9.57 -17.35 -15.55
CA PRO A 374 -9.32 -17.39 -17.00
C PRO A 374 -9.35 -16.03 -17.73
N GLN A 375 -9.99 -15.00 -17.17
CA GLN A 375 -10.13 -13.68 -17.80
C GLN A 375 -9.11 -12.66 -17.30
N TRP A 376 -8.08 -13.12 -16.57
CA TRP A 376 -7.10 -12.24 -15.93
C TRP A 376 -6.41 -11.29 -16.91
N GLN A 377 -6.10 -11.75 -18.13
CA GLN A 377 -5.44 -10.95 -19.16
C GLN A 377 -6.28 -9.76 -19.59
N ASP A 378 -7.59 -9.98 -19.83
CA ASP A 378 -8.53 -8.92 -20.23
C ASP A 378 -8.68 -7.85 -19.15
N VAL A 379 -8.58 -8.25 -17.88
CA VAL A 379 -8.64 -7.33 -16.74
C VAL A 379 -7.36 -6.52 -16.63
N ILE A 380 -6.20 -7.16 -16.66
CA ILE A 380 -4.90 -6.51 -16.47
C ILE A 380 -4.52 -5.61 -17.64
N ALA A 381 -4.89 -5.97 -18.87
CA ALA A 381 -4.67 -5.12 -20.06
C ALA A 381 -5.28 -3.71 -19.95
N LYS A 382 -6.26 -3.50 -19.06
CA LYS A 382 -6.90 -2.20 -18.82
C LYS A 382 -6.15 -1.35 -17.78
N VAL A 383 -5.22 -1.92 -17.01
CA VAL A 383 -4.55 -1.23 -15.89
C VAL A 383 -3.38 -0.38 -16.39
N GLY A 384 -2.49 -0.94 -17.21
CA GLY A 384 -1.35 -0.26 -17.81
C GLY A 384 -0.36 0.27 -16.78
N LEU A 385 -0.02 -0.51 -15.75
CA LEU A 385 0.88 -0.09 -14.67
C LEU A 385 2.26 0.33 -15.20
N PHE A 386 2.89 -0.45 -16.06
CA PHE A 386 4.23 -0.13 -16.55
C PHE A 386 4.25 1.09 -17.48
N ASP A 387 3.15 1.35 -18.20
CA ASP A 387 2.98 2.59 -18.97
C ASP A 387 2.86 3.81 -18.04
N LEU A 388 2.10 3.70 -16.93
CA LEU A 388 2.02 4.75 -15.92
C LEU A 388 3.40 5.06 -15.32
N LEU A 389 4.20 4.03 -15.02
CA LEU A 389 5.54 4.17 -14.46
C LEU A 389 6.52 4.81 -15.45
N SER A 390 6.45 4.44 -16.73
CA SER A 390 7.31 4.98 -17.78
C SER A 390 6.99 6.46 -18.11
N ASN A 391 5.74 6.87 -17.97
CA ASN A 391 5.26 8.23 -18.26
C ASN A 391 5.38 9.20 -17.07
N SER A 392 5.91 8.75 -15.92
CA SER A 392 6.12 9.63 -14.76
C SER A 392 7.21 10.67 -15.04
N THR A 393 6.99 11.91 -14.57
CA THR A 393 7.90 13.05 -14.80
C THR A 393 8.97 13.12 -13.72
N GLU A 394 10.22 13.23 -14.12
CA GLU A 394 11.35 13.44 -13.22
C GLU A 394 11.33 14.84 -12.61
N ILE A 395 11.60 14.95 -11.31
CA ILE A 395 11.81 16.21 -10.60
C ILE A 395 13.23 16.32 -10.07
N ASP A 396 13.71 17.55 -9.93
CA ASP A 396 15.00 17.82 -9.28
C ASP A 396 14.91 17.73 -7.75
N PHE A 397 16.07 17.65 -7.10
CA PHE A 397 16.16 17.51 -5.64
C PHE A 397 15.58 18.71 -4.87
N GLY A 398 15.73 19.94 -5.40
CA GLY A 398 15.17 21.15 -4.77
C GLY A 398 13.64 21.14 -4.79
N THR A 399 13.06 20.72 -5.90
CA THR A 399 11.60 20.51 -6.05
C THR A 399 11.10 19.46 -5.05
N TYR A 400 11.78 18.33 -4.95
CA TYR A 400 11.45 17.29 -3.96
C TYR A 400 11.48 17.84 -2.52
N ILE A 401 12.53 18.56 -2.12
CA ILE A 401 12.64 19.15 -0.77
C ILE A 401 11.49 20.12 -0.48
N SER A 402 11.16 20.98 -1.44
CA SER A 402 10.07 21.96 -1.27
C SER A 402 8.69 21.31 -1.15
N LEU A 403 8.43 20.23 -1.89
CA LEU A 403 7.22 19.39 -1.77
C LEU A 403 7.19 18.67 -0.42
N HIS A 404 8.28 18.05 -0.02
CA HIS A 404 8.38 17.31 1.25
C HIS A 404 8.11 18.20 2.46
N LYS A 405 8.64 19.43 2.45
CA LYS A 405 8.44 20.43 3.50
C LYS A 405 7.10 21.17 3.42
N LYS A 406 6.29 20.89 2.38
CA LYS A 406 5.03 21.60 2.11
C LYS A 406 5.22 23.13 1.94
N GLU A 407 6.36 23.54 1.40
CA GLU A 407 6.70 24.95 1.11
C GLU A 407 6.18 25.42 -0.26
N ARG A 408 5.77 24.47 -1.11
CA ARG A 408 5.31 24.74 -2.46
C ARG A 408 3.78 24.91 -2.49
N ASN A 409 3.31 25.96 -3.19
CA ASN A 409 1.88 26.27 -3.32
C ASN A 409 1.33 25.98 -4.72
N GLN A 410 2.18 25.69 -5.70
CA GLN A 410 1.81 25.40 -7.06
C GLN A 410 2.25 23.97 -7.44
N SER A 411 1.35 23.25 -8.08
CA SER A 411 1.64 21.93 -8.60
C SER A 411 2.78 21.94 -9.61
N VAL A 412 3.55 20.87 -9.65
CA VAL A 412 4.59 20.64 -10.67
C VAL A 412 3.92 20.34 -12.00
N LEU A 413 2.88 19.53 -11.98
CA LEU A 413 2.07 19.19 -13.14
C LEU A 413 0.65 19.74 -12.97
N MET A 414 0.07 20.25 -14.03
CA MET A 414 -1.33 20.68 -14.03
C MET A 414 -2.24 19.45 -13.98
N PRO A 415 -3.08 19.30 -12.94
CA PRO A 415 -4.02 18.19 -12.85
C PRO A 415 -5.09 18.29 -13.95
N LYS A 416 -5.55 17.14 -14.44
CA LYS A 416 -6.57 17.06 -15.49
C LYS A 416 -7.37 15.77 -15.39
N ASN A 417 -8.69 15.85 -15.42
CA ASN A 417 -9.63 14.74 -15.32
C ASN A 417 -9.39 13.89 -14.06
N GLU A 418 -9.17 14.55 -12.93
CA GLU A 418 -8.89 13.88 -11.65
C GLU A 418 -9.43 14.69 -10.46
N PHE A 419 -9.70 14.00 -9.36
CA PHE A 419 -9.99 14.64 -8.09
C PHE A 419 -8.69 15.19 -7.48
N VAL A 420 -8.76 16.43 -7.00
CA VAL A 420 -7.63 17.15 -6.41
C VAL A 420 -8.02 17.74 -5.06
N LEU A 421 -7.04 17.91 -4.18
CA LEU A 421 -7.19 18.74 -2.98
C LEU A 421 -7.28 20.20 -3.42
N ASP A 422 -8.41 20.82 -3.12
CA ASP A 422 -8.66 22.24 -3.47
C ASP A 422 -8.09 23.16 -2.38
N TYR A 423 -8.55 22.98 -1.15
CA TYR A 423 -8.01 23.70 0.02
C TYR A 423 -8.32 22.99 1.34
N ILE A 424 -7.63 23.41 2.38
CA ILE A 424 -7.90 23.04 3.77
C ILE A 424 -8.39 24.29 4.49
N GLU A 425 -9.56 24.20 5.14
CA GLU A 425 -10.18 25.33 5.85
C GLU A 425 -9.30 25.83 7.00
N LYS A 426 -9.05 27.13 7.05
CA LYS A 426 -8.17 27.78 8.04
C LYS A 426 -8.83 28.92 8.81
N GLU A 427 -9.96 29.43 8.31
CA GLU A 427 -10.58 30.66 8.80
C GLU A 427 -11.87 30.40 9.58
N ASN A 428 -12.72 29.48 9.09
CA ASN A 428 -13.99 29.19 9.75
C ASN A 428 -13.75 28.32 11.01
N PRO A 429 -13.99 28.84 12.23
CA PRO A 429 -13.69 28.13 13.47
C PRO A 429 -14.46 26.79 13.63
N VAL A 430 -15.65 26.66 12.99
CA VAL A 430 -16.48 25.44 13.06
C VAL A 430 -15.99 24.36 12.08
N LEU A 431 -15.22 24.74 11.06
CA LEU A 431 -14.77 23.87 9.98
C LEU A 431 -13.24 23.80 9.85
N ILE A 432 -12.53 24.37 10.81
CA ILE A 432 -11.06 24.45 10.76
C ILE A 432 -10.44 23.06 10.57
N GLY A 433 -9.56 22.91 9.58
CA GLY A 433 -8.95 21.62 9.21
C GLY A 433 -9.78 20.77 8.22
N ALA A 434 -11.02 21.14 7.92
CA ALA A 434 -11.82 20.46 6.93
C ALA A 434 -11.15 20.52 5.54
N ARG A 435 -11.08 19.38 4.85
CA ARG A 435 -10.47 19.24 3.53
C ARG A 435 -11.51 19.28 2.44
N TYR A 436 -11.30 20.14 1.47
CA TYR A 436 -12.18 20.30 0.31
C TYR A 436 -11.48 19.83 -0.95
N TYR A 437 -12.22 19.11 -1.76
CA TYR A 437 -11.73 18.50 -2.99
C TYR A 437 -12.68 18.80 -4.14
N LYS A 438 -12.14 18.76 -5.36
CA LYS A 438 -12.94 18.94 -6.59
C LYS A 438 -12.43 18.06 -7.71
N LEU A 439 -13.29 17.79 -8.68
CA LEU A 439 -12.92 17.21 -9.98
C LEU A 439 -12.49 18.34 -10.91
N VAL A 440 -11.34 18.21 -11.59
CA VAL A 440 -10.78 19.20 -12.54
C VAL A 440 -10.59 18.60 -13.91
#